data_8c44eca59300f020175125d90459497f
#
_entry.id   8c44eca59300f020175125d90459497f
#
_cell.length_a   1.000
_cell.length_b   1.000
_cell.length_c   1.000
_cell.angle_alpha   90.00
_cell.angle_beta   90.00
_cell.angle_gamma   90.00
#
_symmetry.space_group_name_H-M   'P 1'
#
loop_
_entity.id
_entity.type
_entity.pdbx_description
1 polymer ?
#
loop_
_entity_poly.entity_id
_entity_poly.type
_entity_poly.pdbx_seq_one_letter_code
_entity_poly.pdbx_strand_id
1 'polypeptide(L)'
;MRKRLMSGIEFTRGSKNVYTDLGLPDADKLKVKTDLVIQIIKALERLKLTQAEAAKRMGISQPKVSAMIHGDFSNLSERKLMDCLTCLGYNIEIRVKPVRKPMGSLRVAIA
;
A
#
# COMPACT_ATOMS: atom_id res chain seq x y z
N MET A 1 -3.95 12.06 21.42
CA MET A 1 -3.33 12.30 20.93
C MET A 1 -2.86 12.73 20.85
N ARG A 2 -2.93 12.37 21.22
CA ARG A 2 -2.11 12.50 20.90
C ARG A 2 -1.58 12.66 20.46
N LYS A 3 -1.64 12.31 20.52
CA LYS A 3 -0.86 12.16 19.88
C LYS A 3 -0.80 12.07 19.29
N ARG A 4 -1.00 11.84 19.32
CA ARG A 4 -0.56 11.54 18.58
C ARG A 4 -1.00 11.49 17.91
N LEU A 5 -1.49 10.88 17.90
CA LEU A 5 -1.43 10.80 17.11
C LEU A 5 -1.72 11.13 16.49
N MET A 6 -1.82 10.83 16.30
CA MET A 6 -1.66 11.17 15.51
C MET A 6 -1.61 11.30 14.74
N SER A 7 -1.88 10.96 14.58
CA SER A 7 -1.40 11.07 13.74
C SER A 7 -1.15 10.92 13.12
N GLY A 8 -1.22 10.47 12.95
CA GLY A 8 -0.56 10.23 12.24
C GLY A 8 -0.16 10.20 11.99
N ILE A 9 0.01 10.20 11.84
CA ILE A 9 0.64 10.17 11.52
C ILE A 9 1.50 10.29 11.49
N GLU A 10 1.88 10.08 11.54
CA GLU A 10 2.75 10.09 11.47
C GLU A 10 3.27 10.18 11.09
N PHE A 11 3.51 10.03 10.90
CA PHE A 11 4.21 10.00 10.57
C PHE A 11 5.19 9.89 10.54
N THR A 12 5.75 9.65 10.28
CA THR A 12 6.55 9.53 10.30
C THR A 12 7.54 9.05 10.39
N ARG A 13 8.05 8.90 10.55
CA ARG A 13 9.04 8.57 10.91
C ARG A 13 9.45 7.43 10.48
N GLY A 14 9.46 7.22 9.83
CA GLY A 14 9.80 6.25 9.34
C GLY A 14 9.88 5.12 9.98
N SER A 15 9.61 5.01 10.61
CA SER A 15 9.76 4.08 11.17
C SER A 15 9.17 3.10 10.91
N LYS A 16 9.67 2.65 10.83
CA LYS A 16 9.51 1.54 10.57
C LYS A 16 8.35 1.06 10.95
N ASN A 17 7.90 0.51 11.00
CA ASN A 17 6.87 -0.19 11.44
C ASN A 17 5.92 0.60 12.24
N VAL A 18 5.41 1.68 11.65
CA VAL A 18 4.40 2.54 12.24
C VAL A 18 3.20 1.71 12.69
N TYR A 19 2.84 0.69 11.91
CA TYR A 19 1.70 -0.16 12.25
C TYR A 19 1.95 -0.93 13.54
N THR A 20 3.15 -1.46 13.71
CA THR A 20 3.50 -2.15 14.92
C THR A 20 3.51 -1.20 16.11
N ASP A 21 4.05 0.00 15.90
CA ASP A 21 4.07 1.01 16.95
C ASP A 21 2.67 1.38 17.41
N LEU A 22 1.71 1.33 16.50
CA LEU A 22 0.32 1.63 16.82
C LEU A 22 -0.45 0.41 17.32
N GLY A 23 0.20 -0.75 17.36
CA GLY A 23 -0.43 -1.96 17.85
C GLY A 23 -1.34 -2.64 16.86
N LEU A 24 -1.26 -2.29 15.58
CA LEU A 24 -2.08 -2.94 14.56
C LEU A 24 -1.59 -4.35 14.29
N PRO A 25 -2.50 -5.30 14.08
CA PRO A 25 -2.11 -6.69 13.79
C PRO A 25 -1.31 -6.80 12.50
N ASP A 26 -0.36 -7.73 12.47
CA ASP A 26 0.40 -8.01 11.27
C ASP A 26 -0.49 -8.45 10.11
N ALA A 27 -1.58 -9.12 10.42
CA ALA A 27 -2.53 -9.55 9.39
C ALA A 27 -3.14 -8.36 8.66
N ASP A 28 -3.43 -7.28 9.38
CA ASP A 28 -3.99 -6.08 8.74
C ASP A 28 -2.97 -5.42 7.82
N LYS A 29 -1.71 -5.40 8.23
CA LYS A 29 -0.64 -4.85 7.38
C LYS A 29 -0.49 -5.64 6.10
N LEU A 30 -0.47 -6.96 6.22
CA LEU A 30 -0.35 -7.82 5.05
C LEU A 30 -1.57 -7.67 4.14
N LYS A 31 -2.75 -7.53 4.72
CA LYS A 31 -3.96 -7.35 3.93
C LYS A 31 -3.92 -6.06 3.12
N VAL A 32 -3.43 -4.98 3.70
CA VAL A 32 -3.31 -3.71 2.97
C VAL A 32 -2.38 -3.89 1.77
N LYS A 33 -1.20 -4.49 1.97
CA LYS A 33 -0.28 -4.71 0.87
C LYS A 33 -0.89 -5.61 -0.19
N THR A 34 -1.54 -6.68 0.23
CA THR A 34 -2.18 -7.62 -0.69
C THR A 34 -3.25 -6.92 -1.53
N ASP A 35 -4.09 -6.12 -0.89
CA ASP A 35 -5.15 -5.42 -1.59
C ASP A 35 -4.57 -4.43 -2.61
N LEU A 36 -3.49 -3.73 -2.25
CA LEU A 36 -2.84 -2.81 -3.18
C LEU A 36 -2.24 -3.56 -4.36
N VAL A 37 -1.58 -4.69 -4.11
CA VAL A 37 -1.00 -5.50 -5.18
C VAL A 37 -2.08 -6.03 -6.13
N ILE A 38 -3.21 -6.46 -5.59
CA ILE A 38 -4.32 -6.93 -6.42
C ILE A 38 -4.77 -5.82 -7.38
N GLN A 39 -4.87 -4.59 -6.89
CA GLN A 39 -5.28 -3.47 -7.72
C GLN A 39 -4.23 -3.16 -8.79
N ILE A 40 -2.94 -3.30 -8.45
CA ILE A 40 -1.87 -3.11 -9.42
C ILE A 40 -1.98 -4.15 -10.53
N ILE A 41 -2.15 -5.42 -10.16
CA ILE A 41 -2.25 -6.50 -11.15
C ILE A 41 -3.45 -6.28 -12.07
N LYS A 42 -4.59 -5.90 -11.49
CA LYS A 42 -5.77 -5.60 -12.29
C LYS A 42 -5.52 -4.45 -13.26
N ALA A 43 -4.77 -3.43 -12.82
CA ALA A 43 -4.43 -2.32 -13.69
C ALA A 43 -3.54 -2.75 -14.84
N LEU A 44 -2.55 -3.60 -14.56
CA LEU A 44 -1.66 -4.10 -15.61
C LEU A 44 -2.42 -4.89 -16.66
N GLU A 45 -3.39 -5.69 -16.21
CA GLU A 45 -4.23 -6.46 -17.14
C GLU A 45 -5.13 -5.53 -17.96
N ARG A 46 -5.74 -4.56 -17.29
CA ARG A 46 -6.64 -3.62 -17.97
C ARG A 46 -5.90 -2.79 -19.02
N LEU A 47 -4.69 -2.37 -18.69
CA LEU A 47 -3.87 -1.55 -19.59
C LEU A 47 -3.07 -2.38 -20.57
N LYS A 48 -3.11 -3.71 -20.39
CA LYS A 48 -2.39 -4.65 -21.30
C LYS A 48 -0.90 -4.37 -21.36
N LEU A 49 -0.31 -4.10 -20.19
CA LEU A 49 1.11 -3.80 -20.10
C LEU A 49 1.92 -5.08 -19.93
N THR A 50 3.04 -5.16 -20.63
CA THR A 50 4.02 -6.20 -20.38
C THR A 50 4.74 -5.91 -19.06
N GLN A 51 5.46 -6.89 -18.52
CA GLN A 51 6.21 -6.67 -17.30
C GLN A 51 7.27 -5.58 -17.48
N ALA A 52 7.90 -5.53 -18.66
CA ALA A 52 8.89 -4.49 -18.93
C ALA A 52 8.25 -3.10 -18.96
N GLU A 53 7.09 -3.00 -19.63
CA GLU A 53 6.37 -1.73 -19.68
C GLU A 53 5.88 -1.30 -18.31
N ALA A 54 5.39 -2.26 -17.53
CA ALA A 54 4.92 -2.00 -16.19
C ALA A 54 6.05 -1.51 -15.29
N ALA A 55 7.20 -2.17 -15.38
CA ALA A 55 8.37 -1.78 -14.58
C ALA A 55 8.77 -0.34 -14.88
N LYS A 56 8.83 0.00 -16.17
CA LYS A 56 9.19 1.35 -16.58
C LYS A 56 8.20 2.38 -16.07
N ARG A 57 6.92 2.07 -16.18
CA ARG A 57 5.87 3.00 -15.80
C ARG A 57 5.78 3.20 -14.30
N MET A 58 5.96 2.11 -13.54
CA MET A 58 5.91 2.18 -12.09
C MET A 58 7.22 2.60 -11.44
N GLY A 59 8.31 2.63 -12.21
CA GLY A 59 9.60 3.03 -11.67
C GLY A 59 10.24 2.00 -10.78
N ILE A 60 9.97 0.71 -11.02
CA ILE A 60 10.60 -0.39 -10.28
C ILE A 60 11.24 -1.34 -11.29
N SER A 61 12.08 -2.25 -10.79
CA SER A 61 12.76 -3.18 -11.68
C SER A 61 11.79 -4.24 -12.19
N GLN A 62 12.10 -4.78 -13.37
CA GLN A 62 11.27 -5.85 -13.93
C GLN A 62 11.23 -7.10 -13.04
N PRO A 63 12.34 -7.53 -12.42
CA PRO A 63 12.26 -8.63 -11.47
C PRO A 63 11.29 -8.38 -10.32
N LYS A 64 11.18 -7.14 -9.85
CA LYS A 64 10.21 -6.82 -8.80
C LYS A 64 8.79 -6.93 -9.29
N VAL A 65 8.53 -6.55 -10.54
CA VAL A 65 7.21 -6.73 -11.15
C VAL A 65 6.87 -8.22 -11.23
N SER A 66 7.81 -9.01 -11.71
CA SER A 66 7.61 -10.44 -11.83
C SER A 66 7.34 -11.08 -10.47
N ALA A 67 8.14 -10.72 -9.47
CA ALA A 67 7.96 -11.25 -8.11
C ALA A 67 6.58 -10.88 -7.56
N MET A 68 6.15 -9.65 -7.77
CA MET A 68 4.86 -9.18 -7.30
C MET A 68 3.73 -10.00 -7.92
N ILE A 69 3.80 -10.24 -9.22
CA ILE A 69 2.77 -11.01 -9.91
C ILE A 69 2.70 -12.44 -9.38
N HIS A 70 3.83 -12.97 -8.93
CA HIS A 70 3.90 -14.32 -8.38
C HIS A 70 3.70 -14.36 -6.86
N GLY A 71 3.29 -13.25 -6.26
CA GLY A 71 2.93 -13.23 -4.86
C GLY A 71 4.02 -12.80 -3.91
N ASP A 72 5.19 -12.42 -4.40
CA ASP A 72 6.29 -11.96 -3.55
C ASP A 72 6.42 -10.45 -3.67
N PHE A 73 5.90 -9.73 -2.70
CA PHE A 73 5.99 -8.28 -2.66
C PHE A 73 6.53 -7.78 -1.31
N SER A 74 7.25 -8.64 -0.61
CA SER A 74 7.80 -8.31 0.69
C SER A 74 8.80 -7.15 0.65
N ASN A 75 9.44 -6.95 -0.51
CA ASN A 75 10.42 -5.87 -0.68
C ASN A 75 9.79 -4.52 -1.02
N LEU A 76 8.47 -4.48 -1.17
CA LEU A 76 7.78 -3.24 -1.54
C LEU A 76 6.97 -2.77 -0.34
N SER A 77 7.18 -1.51 0.03
CA SER A 77 6.41 -0.91 1.12
C SER A 77 5.01 -0.53 0.63
N GLU A 78 4.11 -0.31 1.57
CA GLU A 78 2.77 0.18 1.25
C GLU A 78 2.84 1.48 0.48
N ARG A 79 3.76 2.37 0.89
CA ARG A 79 3.96 3.63 0.22
C ARG A 79 4.37 3.42 -1.24
N LYS A 80 5.30 2.50 -1.47
CA LYS A 80 5.76 2.24 -2.83
C LYS A 80 4.65 1.65 -3.68
N LEU A 81 3.83 0.79 -3.10
CA LEU A 81 2.69 0.22 -3.82
C LEU A 81 1.67 1.29 -4.19
N MET A 82 1.42 2.24 -3.29
CA MET A 82 0.54 3.37 -3.60
C MET A 82 1.14 4.24 -4.71
N ASP A 83 2.44 4.48 -4.67
CA ASP A 83 3.11 5.21 -5.74
C ASP A 83 2.96 4.51 -7.08
N CYS A 84 3.09 3.19 -7.09
CA CYS A 84 2.90 2.40 -8.32
C CYS A 84 1.50 2.60 -8.88
N LEU A 85 0.49 2.60 -8.03
CA LEU A 85 -0.89 2.83 -8.49
C LEU A 85 -1.07 4.21 -9.08
N THR A 86 -0.48 5.24 -8.46
CA THR A 86 -0.59 6.58 -9.03
C THR A 86 0.10 6.66 -10.39
N CYS A 87 1.22 5.95 -10.56
CA CYS A 87 1.90 5.88 -11.85
C CYS A 87 1.04 5.18 -12.90
N LEU A 88 0.11 4.35 -12.49
CA LEU A 88 -0.78 3.62 -13.40
C LEU A 88 -2.11 4.36 -13.65
N GLY A 89 -2.22 5.57 -13.11
CA GLY A 89 -3.39 6.39 -13.37
C GLY A 89 -4.49 6.31 -12.32
N TYR A 90 -4.16 5.84 -11.12
CA TYR A 90 -5.12 5.76 -10.03
C TYR A 90 -4.91 6.91 -9.05
N ASN A 91 -5.99 7.41 -8.50
CA ASN A 91 -5.93 8.36 -7.40
C ASN A 91 -5.95 7.59 -6.09
N ILE A 92 -5.08 7.99 -5.17
CA ILE A 92 -5.07 7.44 -3.83
C ILE A 92 -5.60 8.50 -2.88
N GLU A 93 -6.59 8.12 -2.10
CA GLU A 93 -7.23 9.02 -1.15
C GLU A 93 -7.15 8.37 0.23
N ILE A 94 -6.65 9.09 1.20
CA ILE A 94 -6.55 8.57 2.56
C ILE A 94 -7.56 9.34 3.41
N ARG A 95 -8.52 8.62 3.97
CA ARG A 95 -9.55 9.20 4.83
C ARG A 95 -9.33 8.74 6.25
N VAL A 96 -9.29 9.69 7.16
CA VAL A 96 -9.09 9.42 8.56
C VAL A 96 -10.34 9.86 9.30
N LYS A 97 -10.96 8.92 10.01
CA LYS A 97 -12.17 9.24 10.74
C LYS A 97 -12.18 8.53 12.09
N PRO A 98 -12.81 9.13 13.10
CA PRO A 98 -12.90 8.46 14.39
C PRO A 98 -13.86 7.29 14.37
N VAL A 99 -13.60 6.32 15.21
CA VAL A 99 -14.50 5.19 15.43
C VAL A 99 -14.79 5.09 16.92
N ARG A 100 -15.83 4.37 17.27
CA ARG A 100 -16.22 4.25 18.69
C ARG A 100 -15.45 3.18 19.44
N LYS A 101 -14.69 2.37 18.72
CA LYS A 101 -13.87 1.32 19.33
C LYS A 101 -12.60 1.91 19.90
N PRO A 102 -11.99 1.26 20.90
CA PRO A 102 -10.69 1.71 21.39
C PRO A 102 -9.61 1.69 20.33
N MET A 103 -9.70 0.80 19.35
CA MET A 103 -8.73 0.67 18.29
C MET A 103 -9.42 0.70 16.95
N GLY A 104 -8.94 1.55 16.05
CA GLY A 104 -9.43 1.56 14.68
C GLY A 104 -8.74 0.50 13.82
N SER A 105 -9.06 0.50 12.54
CA SER A 105 -8.46 -0.43 11.59
C SER A 105 -7.93 0.31 10.38
N LEU A 106 -7.00 -0.31 9.70
CA LEU A 106 -6.47 0.19 8.43
C LEU A 106 -6.89 -0.78 7.33
N ARG A 107 -7.50 -0.25 6.29
CA ARG A 107 -7.92 -1.10 5.17
C ARG A 107 -7.94 -0.31 3.89
N VAL A 108 -7.90 -1.02 2.76
CA VAL A 108 -8.03 -0.44 1.45
C VAL A 108 -9.49 -0.51 1.04
N ALA A 109 -10.04 0.62 0.62
CA ALA A 109 -11.39 0.69 0.08
C ALA A 109 -11.29 1.05 -1.40
N ILE A 110 -12.02 0.32 -2.22
CA ILE A 110 -12.00 0.53 -3.67
C ILE A 110 -13.26 1.28 -4.05
N ALA A 111 -13.06 2.40 -4.75
CA ALA A 111 -14.18 3.23 -5.19
C ALA A 111 -14.81 2.67 -6.46
#